data_ffd3bd29fcf7de1d99b14d6b6493ac9e
#
_entry.id   ffd3bd29fcf7de1d99b14d6b6493ac9e
#
_cell.length_a   1.000
_cell.length_b   1.000
_cell.length_c   1.000
_cell.angle_alpha   90.00
_cell.angle_beta   90.00
_cell.angle_gamma   90.00
#
_symmetry.space_group_name_H-M   'P 1'
#
loop_
_entity.id
_entity.type
_entity.pdbx_description
1 polymer ?
#
loop_
_entity_poly.entity_id
_entity_poly.type
_entity_poly.pdbx_seq_one_letter_code
_entity_poly.pdbx_strand_id
1 'polypeptide(L)'
;MHKRNDMKKLGFLLAALFMLQIGYGQELSGVVNFNGRSAEKLFNASREWFALKYQSNKDQVKLADTDTKVFIVNGERRATVLIKNLGVKIRMNFTLKLEFKDGRFKYDFQNVEYREVITTHTIDIEAFKECSTVDGIVEYYKRKGIPKFLEGKKEDEAKRNQENYRIVTTMPSDIIDDLTSFLKNRKNENW
;
A
#
# COMPACT_ATOMS: atom_id res chain seq x y z
N MET A 1 49.88 -12.22 -2.97
CA MET A 1 48.63 -12.84 -2.41
C MET A 1 47.62 -11.80 -1.86
N HIS A 2 47.72 -10.51 -2.24
CA HIS A 2 46.90 -9.41 -1.66
C HIS A 2 45.69 -9.01 -2.52
N LYS A 3 45.67 -9.30 -3.84
CA LYS A 3 44.59 -8.85 -4.77
C LYS A 3 43.26 -9.59 -4.64
N ARG A 4 43.18 -10.74 -3.97
CA ARG A 4 42.00 -11.59 -3.89
C ARG A 4 41.03 -11.18 -2.75
N ASN A 5 41.53 -10.47 -1.75
CA ASN A 5 40.72 -9.99 -0.62
C ASN A 5 39.95 -8.69 -0.94
N ASP A 6 40.48 -7.86 -1.85
CA ASP A 6 39.85 -6.57 -2.18
C ASP A 6 38.63 -6.75 -3.08
N MET A 7 38.62 -7.76 -3.95
CA MET A 7 37.43 -8.08 -4.78
C MET A 7 36.26 -8.63 -3.96
N LYS A 8 36.52 -9.35 -2.85
CA LYS A 8 35.44 -9.82 -1.96
C LYS A 8 34.84 -8.68 -1.15
N LYS A 9 35.64 -7.71 -0.71
CA LYS A 9 35.16 -6.50 -0.03
C LYS A 9 34.41 -5.59 -0.95
N LEU A 10 34.81 -5.46 -2.22
CA LEU A 10 34.08 -4.66 -3.23
C LEU A 10 32.74 -5.31 -3.57
N GLY A 11 32.65 -6.64 -3.69
CA GLY A 11 31.41 -7.36 -3.90
C GLY A 11 30.41 -7.23 -2.75
N PHE A 12 30.91 -7.19 -1.49
CA PHE A 12 30.06 -6.99 -0.31
C PHE A 12 29.56 -5.54 -0.20
N LEU A 13 30.38 -4.56 -0.61
CA LEU A 13 30.00 -3.13 -0.63
C LEU A 13 28.95 -2.86 -1.72
N LEU A 14 29.06 -3.49 -2.90
CA LEU A 14 28.06 -3.38 -3.96
C LEU A 14 26.73 -4.05 -3.57
N ALA A 15 26.77 -5.21 -2.90
CA ALA A 15 25.56 -5.88 -2.41
C ALA A 15 24.87 -5.08 -1.29
N ALA A 16 25.62 -4.39 -0.43
CA ALA A 16 25.06 -3.52 0.61
C ALA A 16 24.46 -2.23 0.01
N LEU A 17 25.01 -1.71 -1.09
CA LEU A 17 24.46 -0.52 -1.77
C LEU A 17 23.13 -0.84 -2.50
N PHE A 18 22.92 -2.10 -2.92
CA PHE A 18 21.67 -2.51 -3.56
C PHE A 18 20.49 -2.69 -2.57
N MET A 19 20.78 -2.81 -1.27
CA MET A 19 19.74 -2.94 -0.22
C MET A 19 19.23 -1.59 0.31
N LEU A 20 19.77 -0.46 -0.13
CA LEU A 20 19.39 0.88 0.33
C LEU A 20 18.40 1.62 -0.57
N GLN A 21 17.89 0.95 -1.62
CA GLN A 21 16.74 1.46 -2.36
C GLN A 21 15.42 0.89 -1.77
N ILE A 22 15.18 1.13 -0.47
CA ILE A 22 13.81 1.10 0.04
C ILE A 22 13.17 2.41 -0.47
N GLY A 23 12.87 2.43 -1.75
CA GLY A 23 11.92 3.38 -2.27
C GLY A 23 10.60 3.06 -1.58
N TYR A 24 10.05 4.00 -0.83
CA TYR A 24 8.66 3.99 -0.37
C TYR A 24 7.76 4.07 -1.61
N GLY A 25 7.84 3.07 -2.47
CA GLY A 25 6.93 2.83 -3.56
C GLY A 25 5.74 2.05 -3.02
N GLN A 26 4.55 2.42 -3.42
CA GLN A 26 3.34 1.70 -3.11
C GLN A 26 3.47 0.27 -3.66
N GLU A 27 3.59 -0.74 -2.79
CA GLU A 27 3.68 -2.13 -3.21
C GLU A 27 2.28 -2.65 -3.54
N LEU A 28 1.89 -2.45 -4.81
CA LEU A 28 0.54 -2.79 -5.30
C LEU A 28 0.38 -4.27 -5.65
N SER A 29 1.45 -5.06 -5.67
CA SER A 29 1.41 -6.49 -5.94
C SER A 29 2.50 -7.24 -5.21
N GLY A 30 2.24 -8.51 -4.90
CA GLY A 30 3.23 -9.34 -4.21
C GLY A 30 2.75 -10.77 -3.99
N VAL A 31 3.57 -11.55 -3.28
CA VAL A 31 3.28 -12.94 -2.91
C VAL A 31 3.46 -13.12 -1.40
N VAL A 32 2.46 -13.73 -0.77
CA VAL A 32 2.51 -14.09 0.65
C VAL A 32 2.55 -15.61 0.79
N ASN A 33 3.51 -16.12 1.57
CA ASN A 33 3.67 -17.56 1.79
C ASN A 33 2.94 -18.04 3.05
N PHE A 34 2.29 -19.22 2.92
CA PHE A 34 1.55 -19.91 3.97
C PHE A 34 1.86 -21.41 3.95
N ASN A 35 3.02 -21.81 4.43
CA ASN A 35 3.43 -23.22 4.41
C ASN A 35 2.41 -24.13 5.06
N GLY A 36 2.08 -25.24 4.38
CA GLY A 36 1.18 -26.26 4.87
C GLY A 36 -0.32 -25.96 4.71
N ARG A 37 -0.70 -24.93 3.93
CA ARG A 37 -2.11 -24.65 3.60
C ARG A 37 -2.40 -24.90 2.12
N SER A 38 -3.52 -25.58 1.85
CA SER A 38 -3.98 -25.76 0.47
C SER A 38 -4.54 -24.46 -0.12
N ALA A 39 -4.48 -24.33 -1.45
CA ALA A 39 -5.09 -23.24 -2.19
C ALA A 39 -6.56 -23.06 -1.85
N GLU A 40 -7.30 -24.17 -1.71
CA GLU A 40 -8.72 -24.15 -1.37
C GLU A 40 -8.99 -23.54 0.02
N LYS A 41 -8.23 -23.93 1.04
CA LYS A 41 -8.36 -23.35 2.39
C LYS A 41 -8.05 -21.86 2.40
N LEU A 42 -6.99 -21.45 1.69
CA LEU A 42 -6.64 -20.03 1.58
C LEU A 42 -7.72 -19.24 0.84
N PHE A 43 -8.23 -19.76 -0.27
CA PHE A 43 -9.29 -19.14 -1.07
C PHE A 43 -10.59 -18.96 -0.24
N ASN A 44 -11.08 -20.02 0.40
CA ASN A 44 -12.31 -19.95 1.19
C ASN A 44 -12.20 -19.00 2.37
N ALA A 45 -11.09 -19.05 3.12
CA ALA A 45 -10.84 -18.15 4.24
C ALA A 45 -10.69 -16.68 3.80
N SER A 46 -10.11 -16.42 2.62
CA SER A 46 -10.02 -15.04 2.09
C SER A 46 -11.37 -14.48 1.68
N ARG A 47 -12.25 -15.30 1.11
CA ARG A 47 -13.64 -14.91 0.80
C ARG A 47 -14.39 -14.53 2.07
N GLU A 48 -14.25 -15.33 3.12
CA GLU A 48 -14.88 -15.06 4.40
C GLU A 48 -14.31 -13.79 5.05
N TRP A 49 -12.99 -13.62 5.08
CA TRP A 49 -12.37 -12.38 5.54
C TRP A 49 -12.96 -11.16 4.84
N PHE A 50 -13.08 -11.21 3.52
CA PHE A 50 -13.65 -10.11 2.76
C PHE A 50 -15.11 -9.85 3.15
N ALA A 51 -15.93 -10.89 3.26
CA ALA A 51 -17.33 -10.77 3.66
C ALA A 51 -17.49 -10.13 5.05
N LEU A 52 -16.66 -10.52 6.01
CA LEU A 52 -16.69 -9.98 7.37
C LEU A 52 -16.17 -8.54 7.44
N LYS A 53 -15.10 -8.23 6.71
CA LYS A 53 -14.41 -6.94 6.81
C LYS A 53 -15.14 -5.82 6.07
N TYR A 54 -15.69 -6.13 4.91
CA TYR A 54 -16.27 -5.14 4.01
C TYR A 54 -17.80 -5.17 3.99
N GLN A 55 -18.44 -5.99 4.85
CA GLN A 55 -19.92 -6.17 4.86
C GLN A 55 -20.45 -6.33 3.43
N SER A 56 -19.82 -7.21 2.66
CA SER A 56 -19.81 -7.23 1.21
C SER A 56 -21.21 -7.32 0.62
N ASN A 57 -21.60 -6.31 -0.14
CA ASN A 57 -22.67 -6.43 -1.11
C ASN A 57 -22.21 -7.31 -2.28
N LYS A 58 -23.14 -8.04 -2.91
CA LYS A 58 -22.85 -8.90 -4.08
C LYS A 58 -22.09 -8.17 -5.19
N ASP A 59 -22.31 -6.85 -5.31
CA ASP A 59 -21.69 -5.99 -6.33
C ASP A 59 -20.18 -5.75 -6.11
N GLN A 60 -19.67 -5.99 -4.90
CA GLN A 60 -18.25 -5.85 -4.60
C GLN A 60 -17.44 -7.07 -5.03
N VAL A 61 -18.03 -8.26 -5.11
CA VAL A 61 -17.38 -9.48 -5.61
C VAL A 61 -17.52 -9.52 -7.11
N LYS A 62 -16.42 -9.33 -7.84
CA LYS A 62 -16.39 -9.38 -9.31
C LYS A 62 -16.19 -10.77 -9.85
N LEU A 63 -15.40 -11.58 -9.16
CA LEU A 63 -15.14 -12.97 -9.51
C LEU A 63 -14.82 -13.79 -8.25
N ALA A 64 -15.39 -14.96 -8.15
CA ALA A 64 -15.01 -15.98 -7.16
C ALA A 64 -14.97 -17.34 -7.86
N ASP A 65 -13.88 -17.58 -8.58
CA ASP A 65 -13.68 -18.80 -9.36
C ASP A 65 -13.06 -19.89 -8.48
N THR A 66 -13.85 -20.91 -8.19
CA THR A 66 -13.45 -22.04 -7.35
C THR A 66 -12.49 -23.01 -8.05
N ASP A 67 -12.49 -23.05 -9.37
CA ASP A 67 -11.66 -23.99 -10.14
C ASP A 67 -10.24 -23.44 -10.28
N THR A 68 -10.10 -22.19 -10.68
CA THR A 68 -8.81 -21.51 -10.83
C THR A 68 -8.29 -20.93 -9.52
N LYS A 69 -9.10 -20.92 -8.43
CA LYS A 69 -8.79 -20.31 -7.14
C LYS A 69 -8.41 -18.82 -7.28
N VAL A 70 -9.19 -18.10 -8.08
CA VAL A 70 -9.07 -16.65 -8.28
C VAL A 70 -10.22 -15.93 -7.61
N PHE A 71 -9.91 -14.88 -6.84
CA PHE A 71 -10.88 -14.03 -6.16
C PHE A 71 -10.61 -12.56 -6.50
N ILE A 72 -11.59 -11.88 -7.10
CA ILE A 72 -11.49 -10.47 -7.50
C ILE A 72 -12.60 -9.70 -6.82
N VAL A 73 -12.23 -8.64 -6.10
CA VAL A 73 -13.14 -7.81 -5.34
C VAL A 73 -12.86 -6.33 -5.51
N ASN A 74 -13.89 -5.51 -5.44
CA ASN A 74 -13.76 -4.09 -5.24
C ASN A 74 -13.87 -3.75 -3.76
N GLY A 75 -13.00 -2.91 -3.27
CA GLY A 75 -12.99 -2.49 -1.88
C GLY A 75 -12.76 -1.00 -1.70
N GLU A 76 -12.97 -0.54 -0.47
CA GLU A 76 -12.69 0.81 -0.03
C GLU A 76 -11.92 0.76 1.30
N ARG A 77 -10.87 1.54 1.43
CA ARG A 77 -10.16 1.78 2.69
C ARG A 77 -10.17 3.27 3.00
N ARG A 78 -10.40 3.63 4.26
CA ARG A 78 -10.44 5.03 4.70
C ARG A 78 -9.25 5.34 5.59
N ALA A 79 -8.77 6.59 5.48
CA ALA A 79 -7.75 7.16 6.35
C ALA A 79 -8.05 8.64 6.60
N THR A 80 -7.28 9.25 7.49
CA THR A 80 -7.32 10.70 7.72
C THR A 80 -5.93 11.25 7.43
N VAL A 81 -5.86 12.27 6.58
CA VAL A 81 -4.65 13.04 6.28
C VAL A 81 -4.81 14.46 6.80
N LEU A 82 -3.69 15.17 7.02
CA LEU A 82 -3.70 16.53 7.50
C LEU A 82 -3.46 17.50 6.33
N ILE A 83 -4.48 18.27 5.96
CA ILE A 83 -4.38 19.34 4.96
C ILE A 83 -4.59 20.67 5.67
N LYS A 84 -3.60 21.57 5.64
CA LYS A 84 -3.65 22.87 6.34
C LYS A 84 -4.07 22.77 7.82
N ASN A 85 -3.57 21.75 8.52
CA ASN A 85 -3.91 21.41 9.92
C ASN A 85 -5.36 20.93 10.14
N LEU A 86 -6.11 20.67 9.09
CA LEU A 86 -7.43 20.06 9.17
C LEU A 86 -7.35 18.58 8.86
N GLY A 87 -8.00 17.75 9.67
CA GLY A 87 -8.15 16.32 9.42
C GLY A 87 -9.13 16.08 8.27
N VAL A 88 -8.61 15.73 7.12
CA VAL A 88 -9.40 15.40 5.92
C VAL A 88 -9.54 13.89 5.79
N LYS A 89 -10.77 13.40 5.78
CA LYS A 89 -11.07 11.99 5.54
C LYS A 89 -10.93 11.68 4.06
N ILE A 90 -10.09 10.72 3.75
CA ILE A 90 -9.89 10.20 2.41
C ILE A 90 -10.31 8.74 2.31
N ARG A 91 -10.62 8.30 1.10
CA ARG A 91 -10.84 6.91 0.77
C ARG A 91 -9.94 6.49 -0.39
N MET A 92 -9.40 5.30 -0.30
CA MET A 92 -8.76 4.56 -1.38
C MET A 92 -9.79 3.55 -1.92
N ASN A 93 -10.22 3.72 -3.16
CA ASN A 93 -10.97 2.71 -3.89
C ASN A 93 -9.99 1.81 -4.63
N PHE A 94 -10.26 0.53 -4.71
CA PHE A 94 -9.37 -0.42 -5.36
C PHE A 94 -10.13 -1.64 -5.89
N THR A 95 -9.53 -2.32 -6.85
CA THR A 95 -9.84 -3.70 -7.21
C THR A 95 -8.69 -4.56 -6.70
N LEU A 96 -8.98 -5.54 -5.84
CA LEU A 96 -8.00 -6.50 -5.35
C LEU A 96 -8.21 -7.84 -6.03
N LYS A 97 -7.19 -8.31 -6.76
CA LYS A 97 -7.11 -9.66 -7.31
C LYS A 97 -6.25 -10.53 -6.41
N LEU A 98 -6.77 -11.68 -6.01
CA LEU A 98 -6.06 -12.71 -5.26
C LEU A 98 -6.02 -14.00 -6.06
N GLU A 99 -4.85 -14.60 -6.19
CA GLU A 99 -4.62 -15.88 -6.88
C GLU A 99 -3.98 -16.86 -5.90
N PHE A 100 -4.61 -17.99 -5.66
CA PHE A 100 -4.20 -18.94 -4.63
C PHE A 100 -3.56 -20.19 -5.24
N LYS A 101 -2.45 -20.62 -4.63
CA LYS A 101 -1.79 -21.91 -4.85
C LYS A 101 -1.47 -22.52 -3.48
N ASP A 102 -1.17 -23.81 -3.47
CA ASP A 102 -0.75 -24.48 -2.25
C ASP A 102 0.45 -23.75 -1.63
N GLY A 103 0.31 -23.43 -0.36
CA GLY A 103 1.36 -22.74 0.42
C GLY A 103 1.54 -21.26 0.15
N ARG A 104 0.72 -20.59 -0.68
CA ARG A 104 0.87 -19.15 -0.96
C ARG A 104 -0.35 -18.52 -1.63
N PHE A 105 -0.42 -17.20 -1.57
CA PHE A 105 -1.27 -16.42 -2.49
C PHE A 105 -0.49 -15.25 -3.08
N LYS A 106 -0.85 -14.87 -4.31
CA LYS A 106 -0.45 -13.63 -4.96
C LYS A 106 -1.56 -12.61 -4.82
N TYR A 107 -1.22 -11.36 -4.58
CA TYR A 107 -2.15 -10.22 -4.60
C TYR A 107 -1.73 -9.21 -5.66
N ASP A 108 -2.73 -8.48 -6.18
CA ASP A 108 -2.54 -7.40 -7.14
C ASP A 108 -3.65 -6.37 -6.96
N PHE A 109 -3.28 -5.13 -6.58
CA PHE A 109 -4.18 -3.99 -6.49
C PHE A 109 -4.23 -3.28 -7.83
N GLN A 110 -5.43 -3.14 -8.37
CA GLN A 110 -5.71 -2.48 -9.63
C GLN A 110 -6.70 -1.34 -9.41
N ASN A 111 -6.74 -0.38 -10.35
CA ASN A 111 -7.69 0.74 -10.32
C ASN A 111 -7.67 1.50 -8.97
N VAL A 112 -6.46 1.68 -8.42
CA VAL A 112 -6.30 2.38 -7.14
C VAL A 112 -6.54 3.87 -7.35
N GLU A 113 -7.50 4.43 -6.61
CA GLU A 113 -7.87 5.82 -6.69
C GLU A 113 -8.09 6.39 -5.29
N TYR A 114 -7.52 7.56 -5.02
CA TYR A 114 -7.67 8.27 -3.76
C TYR A 114 -8.61 9.47 -3.92
N ARG A 115 -9.63 9.55 -3.08
CA ARG A 115 -10.61 10.64 -3.09
C ARG A 115 -10.91 11.15 -1.70
N GLU A 116 -11.22 12.43 -1.58
CA GLU A 116 -11.86 12.99 -0.39
C GLU A 116 -13.24 12.35 -0.18
N VAL A 117 -13.59 12.06 1.08
CA VAL A 117 -14.87 11.41 1.38
C VAL A 117 -16.05 12.38 1.17
N ILE A 118 -15.88 13.66 1.52
CA ILE A 118 -16.95 14.66 1.50
C ILE A 118 -17.12 15.28 0.10
N THR A 119 -16.02 15.81 -0.45
CA THR A 119 -16.06 16.55 -1.72
C THR A 119 -15.93 15.66 -2.94
N THR A 120 -15.52 14.41 -2.75
CA THR A 120 -15.20 13.43 -3.80
C THR A 120 -14.06 13.84 -4.74
N HIS A 121 -13.34 14.93 -4.43
CA HIS A 121 -12.16 15.33 -5.20
C HIS A 121 -11.07 14.27 -5.15
N THR A 122 -10.42 14.06 -6.29
CA THR A 122 -9.25 13.19 -6.37
C THR A 122 -8.10 13.80 -5.58
N ILE A 123 -7.44 12.98 -4.77
CA ILE A 123 -6.25 13.36 -4.02
C ILE A 123 -5.02 13.07 -4.86
N ASP A 124 -4.22 14.09 -5.08
CA ASP A 124 -2.91 13.98 -5.73
C ASP A 124 -1.88 13.51 -4.70
N ILE A 125 -1.63 12.20 -4.67
CA ILE A 125 -0.64 11.62 -3.73
C ILE A 125 0.79 11.97 -4.11
N GLU A 126 1.08 12.23 -5.39
CA GLU A 126 2.41 12.65 -5.82
C GLU A 126 2.72 14.07 -5.30
N ALA A 127 1.71 14.92 -5.14
CA ALA A 127 1.89 16.21 -4.48
C ALA A 127 2.35 16.06 -3.01
N PHE A 128 1.86 15.04 -2.26
CA PHE A 128 2.37 14.76 -0.92
C PHE A 128 3.83 14.35 -0.93
N LYS A 129 4.22 13.50 -1.89
CA LYS A 129 5.61 13.06 -2.07
C LYS A 129 6.52 14.23 -2.42
N GLU A 130 6.16 15.01 -3.43
CA GLU A 130 6.92 16.18 -3.87
C GLU A 130 7.09 17.20 -2.74
N CYS A 131 6.01 17.52 -2.03
CA CYS A 131 5.99 18.46 -0.92
C CYS A 131 6.47 17.87 0.42
N SER A 132 7.11 16.69 0.43
CA SER A 132 7.68 16.08 1.64
C SER A 132 9.02 16.70 2.08
N THR A 133 9.55 17.63 1.31
CA THR A 133 10.76 18.42 1.62
C THR A 133 10.48 19.91 1.44
N VAL A 134 11.28 20.75 2.10
CA VAL A 134 11.16 22.21 1.98
C VAL A 134 11.38 22.66 0.53
N ASP A 135 12.41 22.11 -0.12
CA ASP A 135 12.73 22.46 -1.51
C ASP A 135 11.60 22.02 -2.46
N GLY A 136 11.04 20.82 -2.25
CA GLY A 136 9.90 20.33 -3.01
C GLY A 136 8.67 21.24 -2.88
N ILE A 137 8.37 21.73 -1.69
CA ILE A 137 7.30 22.73 -1.46
C ILE A 137 7.55 24.00 -2.27
N VAL A 138 8.78 24.52 -2.23
CA VAL A 138 9.16 25.74 -2.97
C VAL A 138 8.95 25.55 -4.48
N GLU A 139 9.45 24.45 -5.04
CA GLU A 139 9.33 24.16 -6.47
C GLU A 139 7.87 23.89 -6.88
N TYR A 140 7.11 23.18 -6.05
CA TYR A 140 5.67 22.95 -6.28
C TYR A 140 4.89 24.26 -6.37
N TYR A 141 5.06 25.16 -5.39
CA TYR A 141 4.36 26.45 -5.37
C TYR A 141 4.81 27.37 -6.51
N LYS A 142 6.09 27.38 -6.84
CA LYS A 142 6.62 28.12 -7.98
C LYS A 142 5.99 27.66 -9.28
N ARG A 143 5.91 26.34 -9.52
CA ARG A 143 5.30 25.75 -10.71
C ARG A 143 3.79 26.03 -10.79
N LYS A 144 3.09 26.07 -9.65
CA LYS A 144 1.67 26.39 -9.57
C LYS A 144 1.35 27.89 -9.62
N GLY A 145 2.37 28.77 -9.71
CA GLY A 145 2.17 30.21 -9.71
C GLY A 145 1.62 30.75 -8.37
N ILE A 146 1.80 30.03 -7.28
CA ILE A 146 1.34 30.44 -5.95
C ILE A 146 2.41 31.36 -5.35
N PRO A 147 2.05 32.61 -4.95
CA PRO A 147 3.01 33.56 -4.38
C PRO A 147 3.67 33.05 -3.10
N LYS A 148 4.88 33.52 -2.80
CA LYS A 148 5.73 33.17 -1.65
C LYS A 148 5.13 33.36 -0.24
N PHE A 149 3.83 33.32 -0.09
CA PHE A 149 3.10 33.73 1.12
C PHE A 149 3.30 32.83 2.35
N LEU A 150 4.10 31.75 2.26
CA LEU A 150 4.25 30.77 3.33
C LEU A 150 5.69 30.67 3.86
N GLU A 151 6.35 31.80 4.11
CA GLU A 151 7.76 31.78 4.55
C GLU A 151 7.99 31.24 5.97
N GLY A 152 6.99 31.01 6.77
CA GLY A 152 7.15 30.72 8.19
C GLY A 152 6.95 29.28 8.68
N LYS A 153 6.55 28.34 7.85
CA LYS A 153 6.15 26.98 8.31
C LYS A 153 6.42 25.85 7.31
N LYS A 154 7.43 25.97 6.45
CA LYS A 154 7.71 24.97 5.40
C LYS A 154 8.19 23.66 5.97
N GLU A 155 8.94 23.63 7.06
CA GLU A 155 9.40 22.41 7.71
C GLU A 155 8.22 21.61 8.29
N ASP A 156 7.26 22.27 8.92
CA ASP A 156 6.06 21.62 9.46
C ASP A 156 5.16 21.11 8.34
N GLU A 157 5.06 21.86 7.23
CA GLU A 157 4.32 21.43 6.05
C GLU A 157 4.99 20.24 5.39
N ALA A 158 6.31 20.24 5.25
CA ALA A 158 7.07 19.12 4.72
C ALA A 158 6.86 17.84 5.55
N LYS A 159 6.95 17.94 6.88
CA LYS A 159 6.69 16.81 7.79
C LYS A 159 5.27 16.28 7.66
N ARG A 160 4.28 17.17 7.57
CA ARG A 160 2.88 16.74 7.36
C ARG A 160 2.70 16.01 6.03
N ASN A 161 3.27 16.53 4.95
CA ASN A 161 3.19 15.90 3.64
C ASN A 161 3.91 14.55 3.61
N GLN A 162 5.05 14.44 4.29
CA GLN A 162 5.75 13.17 4.47
C GLN A 162 4.86 12.14 5.19
N GLU A 163 4.20 12.54 6.27
CA GLU A 163 3.29 11.65 7.01
C GLU A 163 2.04 11.33 6.19
N ASN A 164 1.45 12.30 5.48
CA ASN A 164 0.32 12.06 4.58
C ASN A 164 0.70 11.07 3.48
N TYR A 165 1.88 11.23 2.87
CA TYR A 165 2.39 10.29 1.87
C TYR A 165 2.56 8.89 2.46
N ARG A 166 3.15 8.77 3.65
CA ARG A 166 3.28 7.49 4.36
C ARG A 166 1.91 6.85 4.58
N ILE A 167 0.93 7.58 5.12
CA ILE A 167 -0.43 7.08 5.39
C ILE A 167 -1.04 6.51 4.11
N VAL A 168 -1.02 7.24 3.01
CA VAL A 168 -1.67 6.80 1.77
C VAL A 168 -0.96 5.62 1.12
N THR A 169 0.38 5.59 1.17
CA THR A 169 1.17 4.52 0.54
C THR A 169 1.16 3.21 1.33
N THR A 170 0.87 3.24 2.64
CA THR A 170 0.74 2.02 3.46
C THR A 170 -0.67 1.40 3.39
N MET A 171 -1.68 2.10 2.87
CA MET A 171 -3.06 1.57 2.84
C MET A 171 -3.20 0.19 2.14
N PRO A 172 -2.54 -0.09 1.00
CA PRO A 172 -2.59 -1.42 0.39
C PRO A 172 -1.91 -2.50 1.24
N SER A 173 -0.73 -2.23 1.80
CA SER A 173 -0.03 -3.19 2.67
C SER A 173 -0.82 -3.49 3.93
N ASP A 174 -1.46 -2.49 4.55
CA ASP A 174 -2.33 -2.69 5.71
C ASP A 174 -3.48 -3.66 5.44
N ILE A 175 -4.03 -3.65 4.21
CA ILE A 175 -5.08 -4.59 3.78
C ILE A 175 -4.53 -6.01 3.70
N ILE A 176 -3.35 -6.19 3.13
CA ILE A 176 -2.70 -7.50 3.00
C ILE A 176 -2.25 -8.03 4.35
N ASP A 177 -1.77 -7.17 5.24
CA ASP A 177 -1.39 -7.53 6.61
C ASP A 177 -2.61 -7.98 7.44
N ASP A 178 -3.74 -7.30 7.28
CA ASP A 178 -5.00 -7.68 7.93
C ASP A 178 -5.50 -9.04 7.41
N LEU A 179 -5.52 -9.26 6.08
CA LEU A 179 -5.82 -10.57 5.48
C LEU A 179 -4.86 -11.66 5.98
N THR A 180 -3.56 -11.37 5.96
CA THR A 180 -2.51 -12.29 6.39
C THR A 180 -2.69 -12.69 7.86
N SER A 181 -3.00 -11.72 8.71
CA SER A 181 -3.28 -11.93 10.13
C SER A 181 -4.53 -12.78 10.34
N PHE A 182 -5.60 -12.50 9.62
CA PHE A 182 -6.82 -13.31 9.65
C PHE A 182 -6.53 -14.76 9.24
N LEU A 183 -5.81 -14.96 8.13
CA LEU A 183 -5.45 -16.28 7.65
C LEU A 183 -4.54 -17.03 8.66
N LYS A 184 -3.62 -16.36 9.35
CA LYS A 184 -2.76 -16.98 10.38
C LYS A 184 -3.56 -17.44 11.60
N ASN A 185 -4.48 -16.61 12.07
CA ASN A 185 -5.25 -16.89 13.30
C ASN A 185 -6.20 -18.08 13.11
N ARG A 186 -6.69 -18.34 11.92
CA ARG A 186 -7.49 -19.52 11.58
C ARG A 186 -6.71 -20.84 11.52
N LYS A 187 -5.42 -20.84 11.75
CA LYS A 187 -4.59 -22.06 11.75
C LYS A 187 -5.05 -23.10 12.81
N ASN A 188 -5.74 -22.66 13.85
CA ASN A 188 -6.10 -23.49 15.01
C ASN A 188 -7.54 -23.99 14.98
N GLU A 189 -8.34 -23.62 14.00
CA GLU A 189 -9.70 -24.13 13.86
C GLU A 189 -9.69 -25.39 12.98
N ASN A 190 -9.67 -26.54 13.61
CA ASN A 190 -9.95 -27.82 12.94
C ASN A 190 -11.45 -27.88 12.62
N TRP A 191 -11.81 -27.64 11.36
CA TRP A 191 -13.12 -27.98 10.82
C TRP A 191 -13.00 -29.23 10.00
#